data_8465e83a9a78cf7b75d85e57d6ffef49
#
_entry.id   8465e83a9a78cf7b75d85e57d6ffef49
#
_cell.length_a   1.000
_cell.length_b   1.000
_cell.length_c   1.000
_cell.angle_alpha   90.00
_cell.angle_beta   90.00
_cell.angle_gamma   90.00
#
_symmetry.space_group_name_H-M   'P 1'
#
loop_
_entity.id
_entity.type
_entity.pdbx_description
1 polymer ?
#
loop_
_entity_poly.entity_id
_entity_poly.type
_entity_poly.pdbx_seq_one_letter_code
_entity_poly.pdbx_strand_id
1 'polypeptide(L)'
;PPVDVLVEKLQTLPTPAVQTPLRECEQRVTVSNVVHGATVTLMRSAGPNLQACFDLDALWMGVNPPLALGETISARQELRGRCKLKSADAAPVMVQDNTPVPVANVVPPLCAGNTTVVLNGLVMAARVKILADGVELGMAESPVDGTYDFPVHPLVGGTTVTAIQELCGEWSVPGTGVLVDPAPASLPKPKVHEPLFECGAAVRISNLHVGARVYVYSSMLGAPIGERTADADEVDVPVAPLLIANDKIFAIQRGCGLVSSKSNTVVVGKIERLHEPRVVEPLYSCENTVRVGDVVPGARVDVYVNGIFRGSAVGGSPDRNV
;
A
#
# COMPACT_ATOMS: atom_id res chain seq x y z
N PRO A 1 5.35 30.18 -10.35
CA PRO A 1 4.27 31.11 -10.03
C PRO A 1 3.10 30.35 -9.39
N PRO A 2 2.29 31.00 -8.55
CA PRO A 2 1.11 30.37 -8.00
C PRO A 2 0.11 30.04 -9.11
N VAL A 3 -0.54 28.87 -9.01
CA VAL A 3 -1.62 28.45 -9.92
C VAL A 3 -2.96 28.74 -9.23
N ASP A 4 -3.80 29.53 -9.88
CA ASP A 4 -5.15 29.86 -9.37
C ASP A 4 -6.16 28.82 -9.88
N VAL A 5 -6.92 28.24 -8.95
CA VAL A 5 -8.00 27.28 -9.25
C VAL A 5 -9.29 27.80 -8.64
N LEU A 6 -10.39 27.67 -9.40
CA LEU A 6 -11.72 28.09 -8.94
C LEU A 6 -12.26 27.06 -7.94
N VAL A 7 -12.71 27.54 -6.77
CA VAL A 7 -13.39 26.70 -5.79
C VAL A 7 -14.89 26.71 -6.07
N GLU A 8 -15.43 25.56 -6.45
CA GLU A 8 -16.86 25.41 -6.72
C GLU A 8 -17.65 25.20 -5.42
N LYS A 9 -18.90 25.70 -5.42
CA LYS A 9 -19.79 25.51 -4.29
C LYS A 9 -20.41 24.11 -4.31
N LEU A 10 -20.01 23.26 -3.38
CA LEU A 10 -20.64 21.96 -3.17
C LEU A 10 -22.04 22.16 -2.54
N GLN A 11 -23.08 21.70 -3.23
CA GLN A 11 -24.48 21.82 -2.75
C GLN A 11 -24.93 20.59 -1.96
N THR A 12 -24.49 19.39 -2.38
CA THR A 12 -24.82 18.11 -1.75
C THR A 12 -23.60 17.20 -1.72
N LEU A 13 -23.50 16.37 -0.69
CA LEU A 13 -22.49 15.30 -0.67
C LEU A 13 -23.02 14.06 -1.41
N PRO A 14 -22.21 13.40 -2.22
CA PRO A 14 -22.56 12.10 -2.80
C PRO A 14 -22.81 11.10 -1.67
N THR A 15 -23.66 10.12 -1.91
CA THR A 15 -23.85 9.00 -1.00
C THR A 15 -22.62 8.09 -1.07
N PRO A 16 -21.93 7.79 0.05
CA PRO A 16 -20.83 6.85 0.03
C PRO A 16 -21.34 5.45 -0.30
N ALA A 17 -20.47 4.57 -0.75
CA ALA A 17 -20.79 3.19 -1.05
C ALA A 17 -19.91 2.24 -0.24
N VAL A 18 -20.54 1.32 0.49
CA VAL A 18 -19.84 0.22 1.17
C VAL A 18 -19.53 -0.85 0.13
N GLN A 19 -18.27 -1.25 0.01
CA GLN A 19 -17.85 -2.28 -0.94
C GLN A 19 -18.36 -3.65 -0.50
N THR A 20 -18.72 -4.47 -1.47
CA THR A 20 -19.24 -5.84 -1.28
C THR A 20 -18.33 -6.86 -1.98
N PRO A 21 -18.33 -8.14 -1.53
CA PRO A 21 -19.08 -8.67 -0.39
C PRO A 21 -18.43 -8.27 0.94
N LEU A 22 -19.22 -8.18 2.02
CA LEU A 22 -18.75 -8.18 3.39
C LEU A 22 -18.91 -9.59 3.97
N ARG A 23 -17.88 -10.08 4.65
CA ARG A 23 -17.88 -11.43 5.23
C ARG A 23 -17.72 -11.38 6.74
N GLU A 24 -18.26 -12.38 7.43
CA GLU A 24 -18.04 -12.50 8.87
C GLU A 24 -16.56 -12.60 9.23
N CYS A 25 -16.22 -12.18 10.42
CA CYS A 25 -14.85 -12.07 10.96
C CYS A 25 -13.90 -11.14 10.21
N GLU A 26 -14.30 -10.49 9.12
CA GLU A 26 -13.51 -9.42 8.55
C GLU A 26 -13.33 -8.29 9.57
N GLN A 27 -12.13 -7.75 9.62
CA GLN A 27 -11.76 -6.64 10.51
C GLN A 27 -11.60 -5.32 9.75
N ARG A 28 -12.11 -5.27 8.50
CA ARG A 28 -11.97 -4.13 7.62
C ARG A 28 -13.21 -3.95 6.74
N VAL A 29 -13.63 -2.70 6.59
CA VAL A 29 -14.68 -2.31 5.65
C VAL A 29 -14.14 -1.23 4.73
N THR A 30 -14.28 -1.41 3.42
CA THR A 30 -13.90 -0.40 2.45
C THR A 30 -15.12 0.42 2.03
N VAL A 31 -14.97 1.73 2.06
CA VAL A 31 -16.00 2.70 1.67
C VAL A 31 -15.45 3.53 0.51
N SER A 32 -16.18 3.60 -0.58
CA SER A 32 -15.86 4.40 -1.76
C SER A 32 -16.82 5.58 -1.92
N ASN A 33 -16.59 6.41 -2.96
CA ASN A 33 -17.37 7.61 -3.23
C ASN A 33 -17.34 8.61 -2.07
N VAL A 34 -16.16 8.75 -1.47
CA VAL A 34 -15.90 9.64 -0.33
C VAL A 34 -15.30 10.95 -0.83
N VAL A 35 -15.82 12.08 -0.35
CA VAL A 35 -15.27 13.41 -0.63
C VAL A 35 -14.07 13.67 0.29
N HIS A 36 -12.99 14.17 -0.27
CA HIS A 36 -11.78 14.52 0.46
C HIS A 36 -12.09 15.42 1.68
N GLY A 37 -11.53 15.08 2.82
CA GLY A 37 -11.75 15.80 4.07
C GLY A 37 -13.12 15.61 4.72
N ALA A 38 -13.97 14.75 4.16
CA ALA A 38 -15.21 14.38 4.82
C ALA A 38 -14.95 13.42 5.98
N THR A 39 -15.74 13.54 7.02
CA THR A 39 -15.83 12.52 8.08
C THR A 39 -16.80 11.44 7.63
N VAL A 40 -16.31 10.23 7.47
CA VAL A 40 -17.15 9.05 7.20
C VAL A 40 -17.55 8.42 8.52
N THR A 41 -18.84 8.18 8.68
CA THR A 41 -19.41 7.39 9.78
C THR A 41 -19.85 6.04 9.22
N LEU A 42 -19.22 4.96 9.69
CA LEU A 42 -19.65 3.60 9.46
C LEU A 42 -20.66 3.22 10.53
N MET A 43 -21.87 2.85 10.12
CA MET A 43 -22.96 2.46 11.00
C MET A 43 -23.10 0.94 10.99
N ARG A 44 -23.08 0.35 12.16
CA ARG A 44 -23.11 -1.10 12.39
C ARG A 44 -24.35 -1.50 13.18
N SER A 45 -25.05 -2.56 12.77
CA SER A 45 -26.22 -3.06 13.52
C SER A 45 -25.83 -3.89 14.75
N ALA A 46 -24.65 -4.52 14.76
CA ALA A 46 -24.18 -5.40 15.84
C ALA A 46 -22.90 -4.90 16.53
N GLY A 47 -22.41 -3.71 16.21
CA GLY A 47 -21.20 -3.15 16.79
C GLY A 47 -21.26 -1.63 16.94
N PRO A 48 -20.22 -1.01 17.51
CA PRO A 48 -20.17 0.44 17.64
C PRO A 48 -20.05 1.12 16.26
N ASN A 49 -20.66 2.27 16.11
CA ASN A 49 -20.44 3.13 14.96
C ASN A 49 -18.99 3.66 15.00
N LEU A 50 -18.35 3.66 13.85
CA LEU A 50 -16.98 4.12 13.71
C LEU A 50 -16.94 5.40 12.89
N GLN A 51 -16.00 6.28 13.19
CA GLN A 51 -15.80 7.53 12.45
C GLN A 51 -14.33 7.69 12.08
N ALA A 52 -14.10 8.13 10.86
CA ALA A 52 -12.76 8.47 10.39
C ALA A 52 -12.83 9.62 9.37
N CYS A 53 -11.80 10.47 9.37
CA CYS A 53 -11.60 11.51 8.36
C CYS A 53 -10.55 11.04 7.39
N PHE A 54 -10.75 11.28 6.10
CA PHE A 54 -9.92 10.73 5.06
C PHE A 54 -9.65 11.68 3.92
N ASP A 55 -8.50 11.44 3.29
CA ASP A 55 -7.94 12.24 2.22
C ASP A 55 -7.85 11.46 0.88
N LEU A 56 -8.65 10.40 0.72
CA LEU A 56 -8.67 9.54 -0.47
C LEU A 56 -10.11 9.27 -0.94
N ASP A 57 -10.28 8.98 -2.23
CA ASP A 57 -11.57 8.67 -2.86
C ASP A 57 -12.19 7.34 -2.39
N ALA A 58 -11.36 6.43 -1.89
CA ALA A 58 -11.77 5.18 -1.25
C ALA A 58 -11.01 4.99 0.05
N LEU A 59 -11.72 4.46 1.02
CA LEU A 59 -11.30 4.39 2.38
C LEU A 59 -11.50 2.99 2.94
N TRP A 60 -10.52 2.48 3.66
CA TRP A 60 -10.72 1.33 4.54
C TRP A 60 -10.82 1.75 6.01
N MET A 61 -11.76 1.16 6.73
CA MET A 61 -11.96 1.38 8.16
C MET A 61 -11.76 0.06 8.90
N GLY A 62 -10.82 0.04 9.84
CA GLY A 62 -10.67 -1.10 10.76
C GLY A 62 -11.92 -1.22 11.64
N VAL A 63 -12.45 -2.43 11.80
CA VAL A 63 -13.62 -2.71 12.62
C VAL A 63 -13.25 -3.64 13.78
N ASN A 64 -13.62 -3.22 14.99
CA ASN A 64 -13.46 -4.01 16.20
C ASN A 64 -14.71 -3.84 17.08
N PRO A 65 -15.41 -4.91 17.49
CA PRO A 65 -15.13 -6.32 17.15
C PRO A 65 -15.27 -6.60 15.65
N PRO A 66 -14.73 -7.74 15.15
CA PRO A 66 -14.91 -8.19 13.76
C PRO A 66 -16.38 -8.22 13.34
N LEU A 67 -16.63 -8.23 12.02
CA LEU A 67 -17.98 -8.29 11.48
C LEU A 67 -18.67 -9.60 11.89
N ALA A 68 -19.94 -9.52 12.28
CA ALA A 68 -20.74 -10.67 12.65
C ALA A 68 -21.67 -11.08 11.50
N LEU A 69 -21.90 -12.40 11.33
CA LEU A 69 -22.83 -12.92 10.33
C LEU A 69 -24.22 -12.28 10.47
N GLY A 70 -24.80 -11.82 9.37
CA GLY A 70 -26.10 -11.17 9.33
C GLY A 70 -26.11 -9.71 9.84
N GLU A 71 -24.97 -9.20 10.32
CA GLU A 71 -24.82 -7.77 10.64
C GLU A 71 -25.04 -6.93 9.39
N THR A 72 -25.65 -5.76 9.53
CA THR A 72 -25.78 -4.80 8.44
C THR A 72 -24.87 -3.61 8.66
N ILE A 73 -24.18 -3.23 7.58
CA ILE A 73 -23.24 -2.13 7.53
C ILE A 73 -23.76 -1.08 6.58
N SER A 74 -23.79 0.17 7.02
CA SER A 74 -24.08 1.31 6.18
C SER A 74 -23.03 2.40 6.42
N ALA A 75 -22.97 3.39 5.55
CA ALA A 75 -22.01 4.49 5.68
C ALA A 75 -22.67 5.83 5.36
N ARG A 76 -22.17 6.91 5.96
CA ARG A 76 -22.56 8.27 5.70
C ARG A 76 -21.33 9.17 5.79
N GLN A 77 -21.26 10.20 4.96
CA GLN A 77 -20.20 11.19 5.04
C GLN A 77 -20.74 12.58 5.42
N GLU A 78 -19.90 13.33 6.10
CA GLU A 78 -20.24 14.68 6.59
C GLU A 78 -19.04 15.61 6.47
N LEU A 79 -19.24 16.78 5.86
CA LEU A 79 -18.30 17.90 5.94
C LEU A 79 -18.69 18.79 7.13
N ARG A 80 -17.80 18.87 8.11
CA ARG A 80 -17.98 19.65 9.33
C ARG A 80 -17.55 21.10 9.11
N GLY A 81 -17.72 21.94 10.12
CA GLY A 81 -17.32 23.33 10.08
C GLY A 81 -18.42 24.25 9.52
N ARG A 82 -18.06 25.17 8.63
CA ARG A 82 -19.01 26.18 8.09
C ARG A 82 -20.02 25.58 7.13
N CYS A 83 -19.71 24.45 6.51
CA CYS A 83 -20.52 23.87 5.45
C CYS A 83 -21.65 22.98 5.93
N LYS A 84 -21.47 22.27 7.03
CA LYS A 84 -22.48 21.38 7.65
C LYS A 84 -23.26 20.50 6.66
N LEU A 85 -22.58 20.05 5.59
CA LEU A 85 -23.18 19.17 4.59
C LEU A 85 -23.11 17.73 5.06
N LYS A 86 -24.16 16.98 4.78
CA LYS A 86 -24.33 15.59 5.16
C LYS A 86 -24.93 14.82 3.99
N SER A 87 -24.37 13.66 3.65
CA SER A 87 -24.93 12.80 2.63
C SER A 87 -26.16 12.04 3.11
N ALA A 88 -26.88 11.43 2.18
CA ALA A 88 -27.77 10.32 2.52
C ALA A 88 -26.94 9.14 3.07
N ASP A 89 -27.61 8.23 3.78
CA ASP A 89 -27.01 6.96 4.21
C ASP A 89 -26.87 6.04 3.00
N ALA A 90 -25.75 5.34 2.92
CA ALA A 90 -25.59 4.26 1.94
C ALA A 90 -26.62 3.16 2.14
N ALA A 91 -26.97 2.47 1.07
CA ALA A 91 -27.78 1.25 1.19
C ALA A 91 -27.08 0.28 2.17
N PRO A 92 -27.80 -0.30 3.13
CA PRO A 92 -27.22 -1.23 4.06
C PRO A 92 -26.76 -2.51 3.35
N VAL A 93 -25.55 -2.94 3.65
CA VAL A 93 -24.94 -4.18 3.15
C VAL A 93 -24.95 -5.20 4.28
N MET A 94 -25.51 -6.38 4.02
CA MET A 94 -25.52 -7.49 4.98
C MET A 94 -24.22 -8.27 4.92
N VAL A 95 -23.66 -8.54 6.09
CA VAL A 95 -22.50 -9.42 6.26
C VAL A 95 -22.91 -10.85 5.97
N GLN A 96 -22.24 -11.46 5.01
CA GLN A 96 -22.49 -12.82 4.54
C GLN A 96 -21.62 -13.82 5.30
N ASP A 97 -22.01 -15.08 5.20
CA ASP A 97 -21.17 -16.20 5.59
C ASP A 97 -19.80 -16.12 4.86
N ASN A 98 -18.78 -16.53 5.55
CA ASN A 98 -17.39 -16.55 5.08
C ASN A 98 -17.07 -17.82 4.25
N THR A 99 -18.04 -18.71 4.03
CA THR A 99 -17.85 -19.92 3.21
C THR A 99 -18.17 -19.70 1.72
N PRO A 100 -17.25 -20.06 0.80
CA PRO A 100 -15.90 -20.55 1.07
C PRO A 100 -14.94 -19.43 1.50
N VAL A 101 -14.05 -19.74 2.44
CA VAL A 101 -12.96 -18.82 2.83
C VAL A 101 -12.13 -18.49 1.59
N PRO A 102 -11.79 -17.21 1.36
CA PRO A 102 -10.94 -16.81 0.23
C PRO A 102 -9.64 -17.61 0.16
N VAL A 103 -9.16 -17.91 -1.04
CA VAL A 103 -7.96 -18.71 -1.23
C VAL A 103 -6.71 -17.83 -1.19
N ALA A 104 -5.77 -18.18 -0.32
CA ALA A 104 -4.44 -17.58 -0.34
C ALA A 104 -3.59 -18.27 -1.41
N ASN A 105 -3.03 -17.50 -2.35
CA ASN A 105 -2.22 -18.04 -3.44
C ASN A 105 -0.76 -17.63 -3.27
N VAL A 106 0.12 -18.57 -3.56
CA VAL A 106 1.56 -18.31 -3.65
C VAL A 106 1.87 -17.58 -4.94
N VAL A 107 2.66 -16.52 -4.86
CA VAL A 107 3.07 -15.73 -6.03
C VAL A 107 4.40 -16.27 -6.56
N PRO A 108 4.43 -16.80 -7.80
CA PRO A 108 5.67 -17.23 -8.43
C PRO A 108 6.55 -16.03 -8.85
N PRO A 109 7.88 -16.25 -9.12
CA PRO A 109 8.57 -17.51 -8.98
C PRO A 109 9.10 -17.76 -7.56
N LEU A 110 9.28 -19.03 -7.22
CA LEU A 110 10.01 -19.45 -6.03
C LEU A 110 11.30 -20.11 -6.42
N CYS A 111 12.37 -19.92 -5.64
CA CYS A 111 13.63 -20.63 -5.86
C CYS A 111 14.19 -21.18 -4.55
N ALA A 112 14.98 -22.24 -4.66
CA ALA A 112 15.67 -22.86 -3.53
C ALA A 112 16.52 -21.81 -2.78
N GLY A 113 16.46 -21.86 -1.46
CA GLY A 113 17.16 -20.91 -0.59
C GLY A 113 16.41 -19.62 -0.30
N ASN A 114 15.24 -19.34 -0.93
CA ASN A 114 14.39 -18.24 -0.51
C ASN A 114 13.91 -18.45 0.92
N THR A 115 13.90 -17.39 1.71
CA THR A 115 13.44 -17.36 3.11
C THR A 115 12.15 -16.55 3.28
N THR A 116 11.55 -16.12 2.18
CA THR A 116 10.25 -15.44 2.14
C THR A 116 9.41 -16.02 1.00
N VAL A 117 8.08 -16.06 1.22
CA VAL A 117 7.08 -16.42 0.23
C VAL A 117 6.08 -15.28 0.16
N VAL A 118 5.88 -14.74 -1.05
CA VAL A 118 4.86 -13.74 -1.30
C VAL A 118 3.53 -14.45 -1.49
N LEU A 119 2.51 -14.04 -0.74
CA LEU A 119 1.14 -14.54 -0.89
C LEU A 119 0.23 -13.41 -1.34
N ASN A 120 -0.78 -13.73 -2.14
CA ASN A 120 -1.88 -12.83 -2.48
C ASN A 120 -3.24 -13.46 -2.13
N GLY A 121 -4.33 -12.67 -2.24
CA GLY A 121 -5.66 -13.11 -1.84
C GLY A 121 -5.84 -13.25 -0.32
N LEU A 122 -4.98 -12.60 0.45
CA LEU A 122 -5.03 -12.63 1.91
C LEU A 122 -6.20 -11.81 2.45
N VAL A 123 -6.73 -12.27 3.57
CA VAL A 123 -7.69 -11.54 4.39
C VAL A 123 -6.96 -11.10 5.67
N MET A 124 -7.10 -9.82 6.04
CA MET A 124 -6.48 -9.29 7.25
C MET A 124 -6.93 -10.05 8.50
N ALA A 125 -5.99 -10.35 9.38
CA ALA A 125 -6.16 -11.16 10.59
C ALA A 125 -6.54 -12.64 10.34
N ALA A 126 -6.60 -13.10 9.09
CA ALA A 126 -6.68 -14.52 8.81
C ALA A 126 -5.38 -15.23 9.23
N ARG A 127 -5.51 -16.39 9.81
CA ARG A 127 -4.36 -17.24 10.15
C ARG A 127 -3.92 -17.99 8.89
N VAL A 128 -2.71 -17.72 8.42
CA VAL A 128 -2.15 -18.25 7.18
C VAL A 128 -1.15 -19.35 7.49
N LYS A 129 -1.26 -20.47 6.79
CA LYS A 129 -0.33 -21.59 6.85
C LYS A 129 0.28 -21.82 5.47
N ILE A 130 1.59 -21.92 5.42
CA ILE A 130 2.37 -22.20 4.22
C ILE A 130 2.88 -23.63 4.30
N LEU A 131 2.69 -24.38 3.23
CA LEU A 131 2.99 -25.82 3.15
C LEU A 131 3.95 -26.08 1.98
N ALA A 132 4.94 -26.97 2.16
CA ALA A 132 5.74 -27.57 1.08
C ALA A 132 5.44 -29.06 1.03
N ASP A 133 4.94 -29.54 -0.10
CA ASP A 133 4.49 -30.93 -0.28
C ASP A 133 3.60 -31.43 0.88
N GLY A 134 2.73 -30.54 1.40
CA GLY A 134 1.84 -30.79 2.52
C GLY A 134 2.45 -30.65 3.93
N VAL A 135 3.77 -30.39 4.02
CA VAL A 135 4.45 -30.16 5.31
C VAL A 135 4.48 -28.66 5.62
N GLU A 136 4.12 -28.29 6.84
CA GLU A 136 4.11 -26.90 7.29
C GLU A 136 5.51 -26.28 7.29
N LEU A 137 5.68 -25.19 6.55
CA LEU A 137 6.89 -24.35 6.55
C LEU A 137 6.81 -23.19 7.51
N GLY A 138 5.60 -22.71 7.81
CA GLY A 138 5.36 -21.60 8.70
C GLY A 138 3.89 -21.26 8.81
N MET A 139 3.54 -20.56 9.89
CA MET A 139 2.19 -20.09 10.16
C MET A 139 2.26 -18.73 10.85
N ALA A 140 1.44 -17.78 10.39
CA ALA A 140 1.31 -16.45 10.99
C ALA A 140 -0.04 -15.83 10.64
N GLU A 141 -0.45 -14.78 11.35
CA GLU A 141 -1.60 -13.96 10.97
C GLU A 141 -1.24 -13.00 9.84
N SER A 142 -2.17 -12.79 8.91
CA SER A 142 -1.99 -11.79 7.86
C SER A 142 -2.17 -10.38 8.43
N PRO A 143 -1.17 -9.49 8.33
CA PRO A 143 -1.28 -8.11 8.81
C PRO A 143 -2.07 -7.21 7.86
N VAL A 144 -2.39 -7.69 6.65
CA VAL A 144 -3.03 -6.91 5.58
C VAL A 144 -4.01 -7.76 4.78
N ASP A 145 -4.93 -7.08 4.08
CA ASP A 145 -5.63 -7.68 2.94
C ASP A 145 -4.75 -7.63 1.69
N GLY A 146 -4.92 -8.61 0.81
CA GLY A 146 -4.27 -8.64 -0.50
C GLY A 146 -2.93 -9.36 -0.49
N THR A 147 -1.81 -8.65 -0.52
CA THR A 147 -0.48 -9.24 -0.73
C THR A 147 0.45 -8.96 0.44
N TYR A 148 1.18 -10.00 0.87
CA TYR A 148 2.18 -9.88 1.94
C TYR A 148 3.30 -10.91 1.81
N ASP A 149 4.50 -10.54 2.30
CA ASP A 149 5.73 -11.36 2.32
C ASP A 149 5.82 -12.11 3.65
N PHE A 150 5.60 -13.41 3.63
CA PHE A 150 5.73 -14.26 4.81
C PHE A 150 7.15 -14.83 4.95
N PRO A 151 7.77 -14.73 6.14
CA PRO A 151 9.03 -15.40 6.41
C PRO A 151 8.80 -16.92 6.51
N VAL A 152 9.69 -17.68 5.91
CA VAL A 152 9.70 -19.15 5.95
C VAL A 152 11.12 -19.69 6.15
N HIS A 153 11.26 -20.96 6.51
CA HIS A 153 12.54 -21.65 6.41
C HIS A 153 13.00 -21.68 4.95
N PRO A 154 14.34 -21.78 4.68
CA PRO A 154 14.85 -21.81 3.32
C PRO A 154 14.16 -22.88 2.49
N LEU A 155 13.60 -22.48 1.34
CA LEU A 155 12.89 -23.37 0.44
C LEU A 155 13.82 -24.40 -0.18
N VAL A 156 13.31 -25.60 -0.39
CA VAL A 156 14.04 -26.71 -1.02
C VAL A 156 13.58 -26.84 -2.48
N GLY A 157 14.55 -26.86 -3.42
CA GLY A 157 14.24 -27.02 -4.85
C GLY A 157 13.53 -28.34 -5.15
N GLY A 158 12.54 -28.29 -6.06
CA GLY A 158 11.70 -29.42 -6.43
C GLY A 158 10.49 -29.68 -5.54
N THR A 159 10.32 -28.95 -4.43
CA THR A 159 9.10 -29.02 -3.62
C THR A 159 8.01 -28.10 -4.18
N THR A 160 6.75 -28.43 -3.93
CA THR A 160 5.61 -27.59 -4.31
C THR A 160 5.08 -26.86 -3.10
N VAL A 161 5.08 -25.52 -3.15
CA VAL A 161 4.58 -24.66 -2.06
C VAL A 161 3.15 -24.28 -2.33
N THR A 162 2.29 -24.45 -1.31
CA THR A 162 0.89 -24.03 -1.29
C THR A 162 0.63 -23.20 -0.03
N ALA A 163 -0.49 -22.45 -0.01
CA ALA A 163 -0.95 -21.76 1.17
C ALA A 163 -2.44 -22.03 1.43
N ILE A 164 -2.82 -22.00 2.70
CA ILE A 164 -4.20 -22.01 3.15
C ILE A 164 -4.36 -20.89 4.18
N GLN A 165 -5.55 -20.33 4.28
CA GLN A 165 -5.87 -19.37 5.33
C GLN A 165 -7.13 -19.76 6.08
N GLU A 166 -7.16 -19.41 7.37
CA GLU A 166 -8.28 -19.65 8.26
C GLU A 166 -8.93 -18.34 8.67
N LEU A 167 -10.25 -18.32 8.57
CA LEU A 167 -11.05 -17.21 9.04
C LEU A 167 -12.26 -17.77 9.80
N CYS A 168 -12.55 -17.29 11.01
CA CYS A 168 -13.63 -17.80 11.86
C CYS A 168 -13.56 -19.30 12.23
N GLY A 169 -12.42 -19.92 12.19
CA GLY A 169 -12.25 -21.36 12.44
C GLY A 169 -12.41 -22.25 11.21
N GLU A 170 -12.74 -21.66 10.04
CA GLU A 170 -12.86 -22.38 8.76
C GLU A 170 -11.61 -22.17 7.91
N TRP A 171 -11.07 -23.24 7.34
CA TRP A 171 -9.92 -23.21 6.46
C TRP A 171 -10.34 -23.12 4.99
N SER A 172 -9.59 -22.32 4.22
CA SER A 172 -9.72 -22.33 2.77
C SER A 172 -9.25 -23.65 2.16
N VAL A 173 -9.66 -23.92 0.93
CA VAL A 173 -8.95 -24.90 0.11
C VAL A 173 -7.53 -24.42 -0.16
N PRO A 174 -6.55 -25.33 -0.41
CA PRO A 174 -5.20 -24.93 -0.80
C PRO A 174 -5.20 -24.11 -2.07
N GLY A 175 -4.38 -23.04 -2.08
CA GLY A 175 -4.09 -22.29 -3.29
C GLY A 175 -3.35 -23.11 -4.35
N THR A 176 -3.21 -22.53 -5.54
CA THR A 176 -2.44 -23.15 -6.62
C THR A 176 -1.00 -23.40 -6.17
N GLY A 177 -0.55 -24.63 -6.31
CA GLY A 177 0.81 -25.02 -5.95
C GLY A 177 1.86 -24.38 -6.90
N VAL A 178 2.92 -23.84 -6.32
CA VAL A 178 4.06 -23.27 -7.05
C VAL A 178 5.29 -24.14 -6.80
N LEU A 179 5.87 -24.64 -7.88
CA LEU A 179 7.12 -25.42 -7.82
C LEU A 179 8.28 -24.49 -7.45
N VAL A 180 9.12 -24.94 -6.52
CA VAL A 180 10.36 -24.26 -6.17
C VAL A 180 11.44 -24.63 -7.18
N ASP A 181 11.88 -23.64 -7.97
CA ASP A 181 12.94 -23.82 -8.93
C ASP A 181 14.31 -24.04 -8.24
N PRO A 182 15.27 -24.69 -8.90
CA PRO A 182 16.65 -24.72 -8.44
C PRO A 182 17.21 -23.29 -8.29
N ALA A 183 18.08 -23.07 -7.31
CA ALA A 183 18.77 -21.79 -7.19
C ALA A 183 19.55 -21.49 -8.48
N PRO A 184 19.49 -20.25 -9.03
CA PRO A 184 20.32 -19.88 -10.17
C PRO A 184 21.80 -19.88 -9.77
N ALA A 185 22.70 -20.01 -10.74
CA ALA A 185 24.15 -19.97 -10.47
C ALA A 185 24.60 -18.62 -9.89
N SER A 186 23.92 -17.51 -10.24
CA SER A 186 24.16 -16.19 -9.72
C SER A 186 22.91 -15.30 -9.92
N LEU A 187 22.74 -14.30 -9.06
CA LEU A 187 21.73 -13.25 -9.28
C LEU A 187 22.25 -12.20 -10.27
N PRO A 188 21.39 -11.64 -11.14
CA PRO A 188 21.78 -10.56 -12.02
C PRO A 188 22.25 -9.34 -11.22
N LYS A 189 23.11 -8.52 -11.83
CA LYS A 189 23.58 -7.27 -11.22
C LYS A 189 22.49 -6.21 -11.31
N PRO A 190 21.96 -5.66 -10.19
CA PRO A 190 20.94 -4.61 -10.24
C PRO A 190 21.45 -3.35 -10.96
N LYS A 191 20.52 -2.55 -11.47
CA LYS A 191 20.82 -1.25 -12.08
C LYS A 191 19.97 -0.18 -11.40
N VAL A 192 20.64 0.78 -10.76
CA VAL A 192 20.01 2.01 -10.27
C VAL A 192 19.80 2.97 -11.43
N HIS A 193 18.59 3.50 -11.60
CA HIS A 193 18.26 4.46 -12.65
C HIS A 193 18.67 5.87 -12.28
N GLU A 194 19.05 6.63 -13.29
CA GLU A 194 19.37 8.04 -13.20
C GLU A 194 18.29 8.88 -13.90
N PRO A 195 18.09 10.14 -13.50
CA PRO A 195 18.78 10.85 -12.40
C PRO A 195 18.14 10.57 -11.03
N LEU A 196 18.93 10.70 -9.96
CA LEU A 196 18.45 10.79 -8.58
C LEU A 196 18.60 12.22 -8.08
N PHE A 197 17.62 12.72 -7.32
CA PHE A 197 17.64 14.06 -6.75
C PHE A 197 17.49 14.02 -5.23
N GLU A 198 18.02 15.05 -4.57
CA GLU A 198 17.83 15.26 -3.12
C GLU A 198 16.34 15.30 -2.77
N CYS A 199 16.00 14.89 -1.55
CA CYS A 199 14.63 14.71 -1.06
C CYS A 199 13.82 13.62 -1.78
N GLY A 200 14.43 12.85 -2.70
CA GLY A 200 13.76 11.68 -3.29
C GLY A 200 13.39 10.64 -2.24
N ALA A 201 12.14 10.15 -2.28
CA ALA A 201 11.60 9.18 -1.34
C ALA A 201 11.62 7.73 -1.87
N ALA A 202 12.04 7.54 -3.13
CA ALA A 202 12.17 6.22 -3.76
C ALA A 202 13.32 6.20 -4.76
N VAL A 203 13.85 4.99 -5.00
CA VAL A 203 14.89 4.72 -5.99
C VAL A 203 14.40 3.64 -6.94
N ARG A 204 14.35 3.96 -8.24
CA ARG A 204 14.00 2.98 -9.29
C ARG A 204 15.18 2.07 -9.60
N ILE A 205 14.93 0.77 -9.57
CA ILE A 205 15.95 -0.26 -9.76
C ILE A 205 15.43 -1.31 -10.73
N SER A 206 16.23 -1.67 -11.72
CA SER A 206 15.92 -2.72 -12.70
C SER A 206 16.98 -3.83 -12.72
N ASN A 207 16.78 -4.80 -13.60
CA ASN A 207 17.59 -6.02 -13.73
C ASN A 207 17.54 -6.85 -12.45
N LEU A 208 16.33 -7.07 -11.96
CA LEU A 208 16.07 -7.78 -10.73
C LEU A 208 15.62 -9.22 -11.01
N HIS A 209 15.97 -10.11 -10.11
CA HIS A 209 15.37 -11.44 -10.05
C HIS A 209 14.05 -11.33 -9.27
N VAL A 210 12.94 -11.66 -9.91
CA VAL A 210 11.61 -11.61 -9.25
C VAL A 210 11.62 -12.53 -8.03
N GLY A 211 11.09 -12.04 -6.90
CA GLY A 211 11.16 -12.72 -5.60
C GLY A 211 12.42 -12.41 -4.79
N ALA A 212 13.44 -11.77 -5.37
CA ALA A 212 14.61 -11.34 -4.61
C ALA A 212 14.32 -10.07 -3.80
N ARG A 213 14.92 -9.95 -2.62
CA ARG A 213 14.86 -8.75 -1.79
C ARG A 213 15.93 -7.76 -2.20
N VAL A 214 15.53 -6.59 -2.60
CA VAL A 214 16.39 -5.50 -3.08
C VAL A 214 16.68 -4.55 -1.93
N TYR A 215 17.95 -4.20 -1.75
CA TYR A 215 18.41 -3.26 -0.74
C TYR A 215 19.08 -2.06 -1.42
N VAL A 216 18.67 -0.86 -1.03
CA VAL A 216 19.28 0.40 -1.47
C VAL A 216 20.20 0.91 -0.37
N TYR A 217 21.42 1.26 -0.72
CA TYR A 217 22.45 1.73 0.19
C TYR A 217 22.82 3.18 -0.08
N SER A 218 23.02 3.94 0.99
CA SER A 218 23.67 5.24 1.01
C SER A 218 25.14 5.06 1.38
N SER A 219 26.05 5.64 0.59
CA SER A 219 27.47 5.62 0.96
C SER A 219 27.81 6.59 2.08
N MET A 220 27.03 7.64 2.28
CA MET A 220 27.22 8.56 3.41
C MET A 220 26.81 7.93 4.73
N LEU A 221 25.73 7.14 4.73
CA LEU A 221 25.23 6.48 5.95
C LEU A 221 25.88 5.12 6.21
N GLY A 222 26.50 4.52 5.19
CA GLY A 222 27.13 3.19 5.29
C GLY A 222 26.15 2.04 5.56
N ALA A 223 24.85 2.27 5.40
CA ALA A 223 23.77 1.36 5.74
C ALA A 223 22.70 1.34 4.64
N PRO A 224 21.84 0.29 4.60
CA PRO A 224 20.66 0.30 3.74
C PRO A 224 19.70 1.40 4.19
N ILE A 225 19.17 2.15 3.23
CA ILE A 225 18.17 3.21 3.42
C ILE A 225 16.79 2.81 2.89
N GLY A 226 16.68 1.67 2.24
CA GLY A 226 15.41 1.14 1.76
C GLY A 226 15.53 -0.31 1.34
N GLU A 227 14.41 -1.01 1.38
CA GLU A 227 14.32 -2.39 0.92
C GLU A 227 12.92 -2.69 0.36
N ARG A 228 12.85 -3.62 -0.60
CA ARG A 228 11.61 -4.13 -1.17
C ARG A 228 11.84 -5.51 -1.80
N THR A 229 10.83 -6.39 -1.75
CA THR A 229 10.82 -7.61 -2.55
C THR A 229 10.46 -7.24 -4.00
N ALA A 230 11.24 -7.73 -4.96
CA ALA A 230 11.02 -7.50 -6.38
C ALA A 230 9.82 -8.34 -6.86
N ASP A 231 8.73 -7.67 -7.19
CA ASP A 231 7.52 -8.23 -7.81
C ASP A 231 7.58 -8.19 -9.36
N ALA A 232 8.57 -7.50 -9.90
CA ALA A 232 8.89 -7.41 -11.32
C ALA A 232 10.41 -7.26 -11.53
N ASP A 233 10.86 -7.28 -12.79
CA ASP A 233 12.26 -7.00 -13.17
C ASP A 233 12.71 -5.58 -12.80
N GLU A 234 11.76 -4.65 -12.64
CA GLU A 234 11.97 -3.27 -12.24
C GLU A 234 10.98 -2.87 -11.13
N VAL A 235 11.48 -2.23 -10.08
CA VAL A 235 10.66 -1.74 -8.95
C VAL A 235 11.15 -0.38 -8.44
N ASP A 236 10.23 0.39 -7.84
CA ASP A 236 10.55 1.57 -7.05
C ASP A 236 10.71 1.16 -5.59
N VAL A 237 11.93 1.30 -5.04
CA VAL A 237 12.23 0.98 -3.64
C VAL A 237 12.08 2.24 -2.80
N PRO A 238 11.13 2.29 -1.84
CA PRO A 238 11.01 3.42 -0.93
C PRO A 238 12.26 3.54 -0.05
N VAL A 239 12.68 4.78 0.23
CA VAL A 239 13.86 5.05 1.05
C VAL A 239 13.56 5.97 2.21
N ALA A 240 14.17 5.67 3.36
CA ALA A 240 14.16 6.48 4.57
C ALA A 240 15.55 6.40 5.24
N PRO A 241 16.22 7.51 5.52
CA PRO A 241 15.82 8.90 5.22
C PRO A 241 15.75 9.21 3.72
N LEU A 242 15.17 10.36 3.38
CA LEU A 242 15.16 10.87 2.01
C LEU A 242 16.56 11.04 1.46
N LEU A 243 16.72 10.99 0.14
CA LEU A 243 18.00 11.13 -0.52
C LEU A 243 18.65 12.48 -0.23
N ILE A 244 19.97 12.48 -0.03
CA ILE A 244 20.78 13.65 0.32
C ILE A 244 21.67 13.99 -0.88
N ALA A 245 21.76 15.28 -1.24
CA ALA A 245 22.62 15.74 -2.34
C ALA A 245 24.07 15.29 -2.17
N ASN A 246 24.72 14.91 -3.29
CA ASN A 246 26.07 14.38 -3.38
C ASN A 246 26.29 13.00 -2.74
N ASP A 247 25.25 12.37 -2.18
CA ASP A 247 25.34 10.97 -1.74
C ASP A 247 25.48 10.05 -2.95
N LYS A 248 26.10 8.90 -2.74
CA LYS A 248 26.30 7.86 -3.76
C LYS A 248 25.42 6.69 -3.42
N ILE A 249 24.40 6.47 -4.23
CA ILE A 249 23.40 5.41 -4.05
C ILE A 249 23.77 4.20 -4.91
N PHE A 250 23.64 3.03 -4.34
CA PHE A 250 23.78 1.76 -5.02
C PHE A 250 22.80 0.72 -4.45
N ALA A 251 22.63 -0.38 -5.16
CA ALA A 251 21.74 -1.47 -4.75
C ALA A 251 22.44 -2.82 -4.82
N ILE A 252 21.97 -3.75 -4.00
CA ILE A 252 22.20 -5.19 -4.11
C ILE A 252 20.88 -5.93 -4.02
N GLN A 253 20.79 -7.12 -4.56
CA GLN A 253 19.64 -8.00 -4.34
C GLN A 253 20.07 -9.31 -3.68
N ARG A 254 19.19 -9.87 -2.86
CA ARG A 254 19.36 -11.14 -2.17
C ARG A 254 18.16 -12.04 -2.46
N GLY A 255 18.41 -13.26 -2.81
CA GLY A 255 17.36 -14.25 -3.10
C GLY A 255 17.98 -15.58 -3.45
N CYS A 256 17.19 -16.65 -3.39
CA CYS A 256 17.68 -18.00 -3.70
C CYS A 256 18.95 -18.41 -2.91
N GLY A 257 19.11 -17.93 -1.68
CA GLY A 257 20.35 -18.12 -0.90
C GLY A 257 21.58 -17.37 -1.43
N LEU A 258 21.44 -16.52 -2.45
CA LEU A 258 22.50 -15.79 -3.12
C LEU A 258 22.46 -14.29 -2.85
N VAL A 259 23.60 -13.65 -3.08
CA VAL A 259 23.74 -12.17 -3.05
C VAL A 259 24.33 -11.73 -4.39
N SER A 260 23.72 -10.75 -5.03
CA SER A 260 24.22 -10.20 -6.28
C SER A 260 25.49 -9.36 -6.10
N SER A 261 26.20 -9.11 -7.20
CA SER A 261 27.19 -8.03 -7.23
C SER A 261 26.49 -6.65 -7.04
N LYS A 262 27.29 -5.67 -6.56
CA LYS A 262 26.84 -4.27 -6.40
C LYS A 262 26.43 -3.67 -7.75
N SER A 263 25.33 -2.91 -7.79
CA SER A 263 24.87 -2.15 -8.96
C SER A 263 25.88 -1.10 -9.45
N ASN A 264 25.53 -0.35 -10.51
CA ASN A 264 26.12 0.94 -10.76
C ASN A 264 25.91 1.84 -9.52
N THR A 265 26.76 2.85 -9.38
CA THR A 265 26.65 3.88 -8.33
C THR A 265 26.17 5.17 -8.96
N VAL A 266 25.09 5.73 -8.42
CA VAL A 266 24.50 6.98 -8.89
C VAL A 266 24.69 8.07 -7.85
N VAL A 267 25.15 9.25 -8.28
CA VAL A 267 25.30 10.42 -7.41
C VAL A 267 23.97 11.17 -7.37
N VAL A 268 23.51 11.48 -6.18
CA VAL A 268 22.30 12.28 -5.97
C VAL A 268 22.58 13.74 -6.32
N GLY A 269 21.88 14.26 -7.32
CA GLY A 269 21.95 15.64 -7.76
C GLY A 269 21.19 16.58 -6.82
N LYS A 270 21.54 17.87 -6.89
CA LYS A 270 20.74 18.93 -6.27
C LYS A 270 19.57 19.31 -7.18
N ILE A 271 18.45 19.71 -6.58
CA ILE A 271 17.36 20.35 -7.30
C ILE A 271 17.58 21.85 -7.26
N GLU A 272 18.05 22.42 -8.37
CA GLU A 272 18.23 23.88 -8.48
C GLU A 272 16.90 24.63 -8.61
N ARG A 273 15.88 23.98 -9.15
CA ARG A 273 14.54 24.56 -9.35
C ARG A 273 13.45 23.51 -9.19
N LEU A 274 12.49 23.79 -8.34
CA LEU A 274 11.30 22.97 -8.20
C LEU A 274 10.38 23.17 -9.42
N HIS A 275 9.74 22.08 -9.87
CA HIS A 275 8.65 22.17 -10.83
C HIS A 275 7.45 22.88 -10.19
N GLU A 276 6.62 23.51 -11.02
CA GLU A 276 5.37 24.09 -10.57
C GLU A 276 4.41 22.97 -10.13
N PRO A 277 3.90 23.01 -8.89
CA PRO A 277 2.92 22.05 -8.47
C PRO A 277 1.58 22.31 -9.17
N ARG A 278 0.83 21.27 -9.46
CA ARG A 278 -0.48 21.34 -10.10
C ARG A 278 -1.58 21.03 -9.10
N VAL A 279 -2.51 21.96 -8.90
CA VAL A 279 -3.72 21.67 -8.15
C VAL A 279 -4.64 20.78 -8.99
N VAL A 280 -5.13 19.69 -8.39
CA VAL A 280 -6.01 18.72 -9.05
C VAL A 280 -7.44 19.20 -8.98
N GLU A 281 -8.08 19.37 -10.13
CA GLU A 281 -9.48 19.74 -10.25
C GLU A 281 -10.42 18.52 -10.35
N PRO A 282 -11.71 18.64 -10.00
CA PRO A 282 -12.37 19.83 -9.49
C PRO A 282 -12.14 20.08 -7.99
N LEU A 283 -12.22 21.35 -7.56
CA LEU A 283 -12.26 21.71 -6.15
C LEU A 283 -13.69 22.16 -5.76
N TYR A 284 -14.18 21.65 -4.67
CA TYR A 284 -15.52 22.01 -4.17
C TYR A 284 -15.45 22.89 -2.92
N SER A 285 -16.43 23.79 -2.79
CA SER A 285 -16.57 24.56 -1.56
C SER A 285 -16.82 23.60 -0.39
N CYS A 286 -16.18 23.87 0.76
CA CYS A 286 -16.32 23.08 1.99
C CYS A 286 -15.41 21.85 2.09
N GLU A 287 -14.62 21.57 1.08
CA GLU A 287 -13.47 20.68 1.25
C GLU A 287 -12.47 21.35 2.20
N ASN A 288 -11.84 20.55 3.04
CA ASN A 288 -10.79 20.99 3.96
C ASN A 288 -9.40 20.44 3.55
N THR A 289 -9.33 19.76 2.42
CA THR A 289 -8.09 19.27 1.80
C THR A 289 -8.04 19.63 0.33
N VAL A 290 -6.83 19.86 -0.18
CA VAL A 290 -6.58 20.14 -1.60
C VAL A 290 -5.56 19.13 -2.09
N ARG A 291 -5.90 18.39 -3.17
CA ARG A 291 -4.98 17.48 -3.81
C ARG A 291 -4.04 18.23 -4.75
N VAL A 292 -2.73 18.06 -4.56
CA VAL A 292 -1.70 18.71 -5.36
C VAL A 292 -0.82 17.67 -6.02
N GLY A 293 -0.79 17.68 -7.36
CA GLY A 293 0.07 16.83 -8.18
C GLY A 293 1.38 17.52 -8.59
N ASP A 294 2.25 16.76 -9.25
CA ASP A 294 3.57 17.21 -9.76
C ASP A 294 4.49 17.73 -8.65
N VAL A 295 4.30 17.24 -7.42
CA VAL A 295 5.09 17.61 -6.25
C VAL A 295 6.38 16.79 -6.21
N VAL A 296 7.52 17.48 -6.08
CA VAL A 296 8.79 16.81 -5.84
C VAL A 296 8.75 16.16 -4.45
N PRO A 297 9.04 14.84 -4.33
CA PRO A 297 9.08 14.16 -3.03
C PRO A 297 9.98 14.89 -2.03
N GLY A 298 9.47 15.14 -0.82
CA GLY A 298 10.15 15.93 0.20
C GLY A 298 9.95 17.45 0.12
N ALA A 299 9.38 17.98 -0.96
CA ALA A 299 9.07 19.39 -1.06
C ALA A 299 7.90 19.77 -0.15
N ARG A 300 8.00 20.93 0.51
CA ARG A 300 6.86 21.54 1.22
C ARG A 300 5.95 22.24 0.22
N VAL A 301 4.67 21.94 0.28
CA VAL A 301 3.62 22.58 -0.51
C VAL A 301 2.82 23.49 0.41
N ASP A 302 2.69 24.76 0.08
CA ASP A 302 1.87 25.74 0.78
C ASP A 302 0.66 26.09 -0.10
N VAL A 303 -0.55 25.96 0.43
CA VAL A 303 -1.79 26.27 -0.27
C VAL A 303 -2.31 27.64 0.16
N TYR A 304 -2.65 28.46 -0.84
CA TYR A 304 -3.24 29.80 -0.66
C TYR A 304 -4.58 29.87 -1.36
N VAL A 305 -5.57 30.51 -0.72
CA VAL A 305 -6.88 30.81 -1.33
C VAL A 305 -7.04 32.31 -1.31
N ASN A 306 -7.16 32.94 -2.48
CA ASN A 306 -7.22 34.41 -2.63
C ASN A 306 -6.08 35.13 -1.91
N GLY A 307 -4.85 34.59 -2.02
CA GLY A 307 -3.66 35.13 -1.38
C GLY A 307 -3.54 34.88 0.14
N ILE A 308 -4.51 34.21 0.75
CA ILE A 308 -4.49 33.88 2.18
C ILE A 308 -4.01 32.44 2.36
N PHE A 309 -2.95 32.25 3.16
CA PHE A 309 -2.45 30.94 3.54
C PHE A 309 -3.54 30.10 4.22
N ARG A 310 -3.67 28.83 3.79
CA ARG A 310 -4.70 27.90 4.30
C ARG A 310 -4.09 26.63 4.91
N GLY A 311 -2.97 26.17 4.43
CA GLY A 311 -2.33 24.97 4.95
C GLY A 311 -1.05 24.62 4.21
N SER A 312 -0.30 23.68 4.78
CA SER A 312 0.89 23.14 4.16
C SER A 312 1.04 21.65 4.45
N ALA A 313 1.67 20.93 3.51
CA ALA A 313 2.09 19.54 3.70
C ALA A 313 3.44 19.28 3.02
N VAL A 314 4.13 18.22 3.45
CA VAL A 314 5.37 17.78 2.81
C VAL A 314 5.04 16.64 1.85
N GLY A 315 5.42 16.75 0.59
CA GLY A 315 5.21 15.73 -0.44
C GLY A 315 5.98 14.45 -0.13
N GLY A 316 5.28 13.33 -0.04
CA GLY A 316 5.89 11.99 0.11
C GLY A 316 5.67 11.10 -1.12
N SER A 317 4.85 11.55 -2.07
CA SER A 317 4.49 10.92 -3.33
C SER A 317 4.25 12.03 -4.36
N PRO A 318 4.28 11.75 -5.67
CA PRO A 318 3.99 12.74 -6.70
C PRO A 318 2.63 13.45 -6.54
N ASP A 319 1.66 12.79 -5.93
CA ASP A 319 0.35 13.36 -5.60
C ASP A 319 0.16 13.42 -4.09
N ARG A 320 -0.20 14.59 -3.55
CA ARG A 320 -0.43 14.80 -2.12
C ARG A 320 -1.66 15.65 -1.83
N ASN A 321 -2.35 15.31 -0.73
CA ASN A 321 -3.39 16.13 -0.12
C ASN A 321 -2.76 17.14 0.87
N VAL A 322 -3.16 18.41 0.79
CA VAL A 322 -2.76 19.51 1.66
C VAL A 322 -3.99 20.10 2.35
#